data_c81da80b0605de33b750f9a207bce773
#
_entry.id   c81da80b0605de33b750f9a207bce773
#
_cell.length_a   1.000
_cell.length_b   1.000
_cell.length_c   1.000
_cell.angle_alpha   90.00
_cell.angle_beta   90.00
_cell.angle_gamma   90.00
#
_symmetry.space_group_name_H-M   'P 1'
#
loop_
_entity.id
_entity.type
_entity.pdbx_description
1 polymer ?
#
loop_
_entity_poly.entity_id
_entity_poly.type
_entity_poly.pdbx_seq_one_letter_code
_entity_poly.pdbx_strand_id
1 'polypeptide(L)'
;EKKKISILTGLYSENGGKQMITKIGQIMLYVNNQDETLKFWTEKVGFSVVSEQDNGEGLRWIEIAPTKDAETSIVLHNKKLIAEMQPELNLNTPSLMFYSKNFEELYKDFSDKSVTVGEIMSMPTGRVFNFADNEENYFAVMEKS
;
A
#
# COMPACT_ATOMS: atom_id res chain seq x y z
N GLU A 1 20.66 -26.47 -6.07
CA GLU A 1 20.95 -27.11 -5.10
C GLU A 1 21.30 -26.41 -3.90
N LYS A 2 22.38 -25.86 -3.89
CA LYS A 2 22.75 -25.15 -2.78
C LYS A 2 21.78 -24.11 -2.49
N LYS A 3 21.15 -23.52 -3.45
CA LYS A 3 20.21 -22.49 -3.23
C LYS A 3 19.00 -22.95 -2.52
N LYS A 4 18.63 -24.20 -2.74
CA LYS A 4 17.48 -24.68 -2.08
C LYS A 4 17.75 -24.78 -0.64
N ILE A 5 18.93 -25.22 -0.25
CA ILE A 5 19.26 -25.37 1.12
C ILE A 5 19.22 -24.03 1.77
N SER A 6 19.67 -23.02 1.09
CA SER A 6 19.72 -21.73 1.68
C SER A 6 18.35 -21.23 1.98
N ILE A 7 17.38 -21.52 1.17
CA ILE A 7 16.05 -21.08 1.39
C ILE A 7 15.55 -21.69 2.65
N LEU A 8 15.87 -22.94 2.90
CA LEU A 8 15.39 -23.58 4.07
C LEU A 8 16.04 -23.02 5.32
N THR A 9 17.25 -22.56 5.24
CA THR A 9 17.92 -22.07 6.42
C THR A 9 17.71 -20.60 6.65
N GLY A 10 17.17 -19.93 5.69
CA GLY A 10 16.97 -18.49 5.83
C GLY A 10 18.27 -17.77 5.97
N LEU A 11 19.28 -18.38 5.57
CA LEU A 11 20.49 -17.72 5.73
C LEU A 11 21.03 -17.20 4.54
N TYR A 12 20.40 -16.48 3.94
CA TYR A 12 20.81 -16.06 2.82
C TYR A 12 21.35 -14.85 2.68
N SER A 13 21.51 -14.04 3.54
CA SER A 13 22.11 -12.80 3.35
C SER A 13 23.51 -13.07 3.25
N GLU A 14 23.85 -13.56 2.23
CA GLU A 14 25.13 -13.91 2.11
C GLU A 14 26.08 -12.92 1.62
N ASN A 15 25.86 -11.76 1.43
CA ASN A 15 26.80 -10.78 0.99
C ASN A 15 27.71 -10.41 2.11
N GLY A 16 28.27 -11.40 2.79
CA GLY A 16 29.17 -11.12 3.88
C GLY A 16 28.45 -10.43 5.01
N GLY A 17 27.19 -10.71 5.13
CA GLY A 17 26.42 -10.08 6.18
C GLY A 17 25.93 -8.70 5.82
N LYS A 18 26.19 -8.17 4.61
CA LYS A 18 25.75 -6.87 4.30
C LYS A 18 24.50 -6.97 3.52
N GLN A 19 23.44 -6.31 3.93
CA GLN A 19 22.25 -6.22 3.15
C GLN A 19 22.36 -5.00 2.30
N MET A 20 22.43 -5.18 1.00
CA MET A 20 22.57 -4.06 0.07
C MET A 20 21.23 -3.33 -0.10
N ILE A 21 20.13 -4.07 -0.18
CA ILE A 21 18.80 -3.46 -0.17
C ILE A 21 18.26 -3.62 1.23
N THR A 22 17.88 -2.53 1.88
CA THR A 22 17.56 -2.55 3.29
C THR A 22 16.06 -2.72 3.59
N LYS A 23 15.20 -2.27 2.69
CA LYS A 23 13.75 -2.36 2.94
C LYS A 23 12.97 -2.02 1.69
N ILE A 24 11.66 -2.27 1.71
CA ILE A 24 10.77 -1.75 0.69
C ILE A 24 10.42 -0.34 1.14
N GLY A 25 10.90 0.65 0.43
CA GLY A 25 10.72 2.04 0.85
C GLY A 25 9.38 2.62 0.45
N GLN A 26 9.04 2.51 -0.83
CA GLN A 26 7.83 3.11 -1.35
C GLN A 26 7.13 2.18 -2.32
N ILE A 27 5.80 2.26 -2.34
CA ILE A 27 4.96 1.54 -3.29
C ILE A 27 4.20 2.61 -4.05
N MET A 28 4.20 2.54 -5.39
CA MET A 28 3.60 3.57 -6.21
C MET A 28 2.16 3.21 -6.56
N LEU A 29 1.25 4.17 -6.35
CA LEU A 29 -0.15 3.99 -6.67
C LEU A 29 -0.52 5.08 -7.66
N TYR A 30 -0.97 4.68 -8.85
CA TYR A 30 -1.27 5.60 -9.94
C TYR A 30 -2.78 5.82 -9.97
N VAL A 31 -3.18 7.09 -9.77
CA VAL A 31 -4.59 7.39 -9.58
C VAL A 31 -5.05 8.47 -10.54
N ASN A 32 -6.35 8.50 -10.80
CA ASN A 32 -6.91 9.46 -11.71
C ASN A 32 -7.15 10.80 -11.04
N ASN A 33 -7.46 10.81 -9.75
CA ASN A 33 -7.71 12.03 -9.01
C ASN A 33 -6.95 11.98 -7.70
N GLN A 34 -5.80 12.65 -7.65
CA GLN A 34 -4.95 12.61 -6.44
C GLN A 34 -5.61 13.22 -5.22
N ASP A 35 -6.37 14.31 -5.39
CA ASP A 35 -7.02 14.96 -4.25
C ASP A 35 -8.10 14.08 -3.63
N GLU A 36 -8.94 13.46 -4.44
CA GLU A 36 -9.98 12.58 -3.94
C GLU A 36 -9.37 11.33 -3.31
N THR A 37 -8.30 10.81 -3.89
CA THR A 37 -7.64 9.65 -3.35
C THR A 37 -6.96 9.99 -2.01
N LEU A 38 -6.33 11.14 -1.92
CA LEU A 38 -5.73 11.59 -0.68
C LEU A 38 -6.80 11.71 0.42
N LYS A 39 -7.95 12.27 0.06
CA LYS A 39 -9.03 12.45 1.02
C LYS A 39 -9.52 11.08 1.51
N PHE A 40 -9.67 10.12 0.61
CA PHE A 40 -10.11 8.77 0.98
C PHE A 40 -9.12 8.14 1.97
N TRP A 41 -7.84 8.15 1.65
CA TRP A 41 -6.85 7.47 2.49
C TRP A 41 -6.64 8.16 3.83
N THR A 42 -6.77 9.48 3.90
CA THR A 42 -6.59 10.19 5.17
C THR A 42 -7.86 10.19 6.00
N GLU A 43 -9.02 10.45 5.40
CA GLU A 43 -10.25 10.60 6.17
C GLU A 43 -10.95 9.28 6.46
N LYS A 44 -10.90 8.33 5.53
CA LYS A 44 -11.60 7.07 5.72
C LYS A 44 -10.69 5.96 6.20
N VAL A 45 -9.48 5.88 5.71
CA VAL A 45 -8.55 4.81 6.11
C VAL A 45 -7.71 5.23 7.32
N GLY A 46 -7.45 6.52 7.46
CA GLY A 46 -6.72 7.00 8.63
C GLY A 46 -5.21 7.13 8.42
N PHE A 47 -4.76 7.14 7.17
CA PHE A 47 -3.34 7.32 6.89
C PHE A 47 -2.94 8.78 7.11
N SER A 48 -1.64 9.00 7.28
CA SER A 48 -1.06 10.33 7.43
C SER A 48 -0.30 10.72 6.18
N VAL A 49 -0.25 12.00 5.88
CA VAL A 49 0.59 12.51 4.80
C VAL A 49 2.00 12.62 5.34
N VAL A 50 2.94 11.94 4.69
CA VAL A 50 4.34 12.01 5.07
C VAL A 50 5.03 13.18 4.37
N SER A 51 4.76 13.36 3.10
CA SER A 51 5.31 14.48 2.35
C SER A 51 4.49 14.73 1.09
N GLU A 52 4.64 15.90 0.54
CA GLU A 52 3.99 16.22 -0.73
C GLU A 52 4.98 17.04 -1.52
N GLN A 53 5.22 16.67 -2.77
CA GLN A 53 6.17 17.35 -3.64
C GLN A 53 5.45 17.81 -4.91
N ASP A 54 5.87 18.96 -5.43
CA ASP A 54 5.29 19.49 -6.65
C ASP A 54 6.44 20.16 -7.39
N ASN A 55 6.67 19.77 -8.63
CA ASN A 55 7.80 20.34 -9.39
C ASN A 55 7.46 21.69 -10.04
N GLY A 56 6.25 22.22 -9.80
CA GLY A 56 5.87 23.50 -10.37
C GLY A 56 5.46 23.44 -11.83
N GLU A 57 5.51 22.25 -12.43
CA GLU A 57 5.17 22.07 -13.83
C GLU A 57 4.10 21.01 -14.04
N GLY A 58 3.27 20.82 -13.05
CA GLY A 58 2.17 19.88 -13.16
C GLY A 58 2.42 18.50 -12.57
N LEU A 59 3.67 18.17 -12.23
CA LEU A 59 3.96 16.88 -11.65
C LEU A 59 3.92 16.99 -10.13
N ARG A 60 3.05 16.22 -9.51
CA ARG A 60 2.84 16.26 -8.08
C ARG A 60 2.77 14.84 -7.57
N TRP A 61 3.42 14.54 -6.46
CA TRP A 61 3.29 13.22 -5.84
C TRP A 61 3.14 13.40 -4.34
N ILE A 62 2.33 12.53 -3.73
CA ILE A 62 1.94 12.64 -2.34
C ILE A 62 2.29 11.34 -1.65
N GLU A 63 3.11 11.41 -0.62
CA GLU A 63 3.52 10.24 0.12
C GLU A 63 2.64 10.08 1.35
N ILE A 64 2.01 8.93 1.53
CA ILE A 64 1.13 8.64 2.66
C ILE A 64 1.56 7.32 3.31
N ALA A 65 1.24 7.16 4.57
CA ALA A 65 1.59 5.94 5.30
C ALA A 65 0.66 5.82 6.52
N PRO A 66 0.58 4.65 7.14
CA PRO A 66 -0.23 4.50 8.36
C PRO A 66 0.19 5.46 9.46
N THR A 67 1.50 5.70 9.59
CA THR A 67 2.02 6.71 10.52
C THR A 67 3.14 7.44 9.80
N LYS A 68 3.49 8.62 10.29
CA LYS A 68 4.51 9.43 9.61
C LYS A 68 5.90 8.83 9.67
N ASP A 69 6.14 7.93 10.62
CA ASP A 69 7.44 7.29 10.77
C ASP A 69 7.47 5.85 10.25
N ALA A 70 6.47 5.45 9.50
CA ALA A 70 6.43 4.09 8.94
C ALA A 70 7.59 3.90 7.97
N GLU A 71 8.14 2.68 7.94
CA GLU A 71 9.27 2.40 7.07
C GLU A 71 8.90 2.26 5.62
N THR A 72 7.67 1.90 5.33
CA THR A 72 7.17 1.76 3.95
C THR A 72 5.99 2.69 3.76
N SER A 73 5.98 3.41 2.67
CA SER A 73 4.90 4.34 2.39
C SER A 73 4.33 4.09 1.00
N ILE A 74 3.19 4.71 0.73
CA ILE A 74 2.56 4.66 -0.59
C ILE A 74 2.66 6.06 -1.18
N VAL A 75 3.01 6.15 -2.46
CA VAL A 75 3.11 7.44 -3.15
C VAL A 75 1.99 7.50 -4.18
N LEU A 76 1.16 8.54 -4.09
CA LEU A 76 0.06 8.75 -5.03
C LEU A 76 0.57 9.58 -6.21
N HIS A 77 0.51 9.00 -7.41
CA HIS A 77 0.94 9.66 -8.63
C HIS A 77 -0.25 9.93 -9.55
N ASN A 78 -0.15 10.95 -10.36
CA ASN A 78 -1.15 11.25 -11.38
C ASN A 78 -0.99 10.26 -12.52
N LYS A 79 -1.92 9.34 -12.67
CA LYS A 79 -1.81 8.24 -13.62
C LYS A 79 -1.66 8.74 -15.06
N LYS A 80 -2.47 9.71 -15.44
CA LYS A 80 -2.46 10.20 -16.81
C LYS A 80 -1.11 10.82 -17.16
N LEU A 81 -0.57 11.62 -16.25
CA LEU A 81 0.69 12.28 -16.50
C LEU A 81 1.83 11.29 -16.58
N ILE A 82 1.87 10.31 -15.69
CA ILE A 82 2.92 9.29 -15.72
C ILE A 82 2.81 8.46 -17.00
N ALA A 83 1.59 8.15 -17.45
CA ALA A 83 1.40 7.38 -18.67
C ALA A 83 1.96 8.16 -19.88
N GLU A 84 1.86 9.47 -19.86
CA GLU A 84 2.39 10.29 -20.95
C GLU A 84 3.91 10.36 -20.90
N MET A 85 4.48 10.43 -19.69
CA MET A 85 5.91 10.54 -19.54
C MET A 85 6.64 9.21 -19.72
N GLN A 86 6.02 8.13 -19.34
CA GLN A 86 6.62 6.80 -19.41
C GLN A 86 5.62 5.79 -19.96
N PRO A 87 5.35 5.81 -21.25
CA PRO A 87 4.29 4.98 -21.84
C PRO A 87 4.46 3.48 -21.62
N GLU A 88 5.70 3.01 -21.43
CA GLU A 88 5.93 1.59 -21.26
C GLU A 88 5.80 1.12 -19.81
N LEU A 89 5.58 2.02 -18.88
CA LEU A 89 5.49 1.63 -17.47
C LEU A 89 4.15 0.99 -17.16
N ASN A 90 4.15 -0.07 -16.38
CA ASN A 90 2.92 -0.71 -15.96
C ASN A 90 2.32 0.08 -14.80
N LEU A 91 1.16 0.67 -15.00
CA LEU A 91 0.52 1.52 -14.01
C LEU A 91 -0.65 0.83 -13.31
N ASN A 92 -0.73 -0.50 -13.40
CA ASN A 92 -1.81 -1.22 -12.74
C ASN A 92 -1.67 -1.12 -11.21
N THR A 93 -2.79 -1.24 -10.54
CA THR A 93 -2.82 -1.16 -9.09
C THR A 93 -2.14 -2.39 -8.47
N PRO A 94 -1.20 -2.20 -7.57
CA PRO A 94 -0.55 -3.34 -6.94
C PRO A 94 -1.49 -4.06 -5.98
N SER A 95 -1.24 -5.33 -5.76
CA SER A 95 -1.97 -6.10 -4.77
C SER A 95 -1.31 -5.85 -3.42
N LEU A 96 -2.05 -5.29 -2.48
CA LEU A 96 -1.50 -4.98 -1.16
C LEU A 96 -2.37 -5.56 -0.08
N MET A 97 -1.74 -6.03 0.99
CA MET A 97 -2.43 -6.51 2.17
C MET A 97 -1.92 -5.73 3.36
N PHE A 98 -2.83 -5.12 4.09
CA PHE A 98 -2.51 -4.39 5.30
C PHE A 98 -2.83 -5.25 6.51
N TYR A 99 -2.18 -5.01 7.63
CA TYR A 99 -2.45 -5.73 8.86
C TYR A 99 -3.15 -4.83 9.86
N SER A 100 -4.05 -5.36 10.63
CA SER A 100 -4.74 -4.61 11.66
C SER A 100 -4.84 -5.41 12.95
N LYS A 101 -4.55 -4.77 14.07
CA LYS A 101 -4.71 -5.37 15.36
C LYS A 101 -6.16 -5.20 15.82
N ASN A 102 -6.88 -4.24 15.26
CA ASN A 102 -8.25 -3.95 15.63
C ASN A 102 -9.18 -4.28 14.46
N PHE A 103 -9.11 -5.51 14.03
CA PHE A 103 -9.74 -5.95 12.79
C PHE A 103 -11.25 -5.70 12.73
N GLU A 104 -11.99 -6.12 13.74
CA GLU A 104 -13.43 -5.97 13.70
C GLU A 104 -13.86 -4.51 13.85
N GLU A 105 -13.13 -3.76 14.65
CA GLU A 105 -13.41 -2.36 14.83
C GLU A 105 -13.16 -1.62 13.53
N LEU A 106 -12.10 -1.99 12.82
CA LEU A 106 -11.78 -1.38 11.54
C LEU A 106 -12.86 -1.70 10.50
N TYR A 107 -13.32 -2.97 10.48
CA TYR A 107 -14.36 -3.37 9.54
C TYR A 107 -15.63 -2.54 9.77
N LYS A 108 -16.00 -2.36 11.04
CA LYS A 108 -17.17 -1.57 11.37
C LYS A 108 -16.97 -0.11 10.99
N ASP A 109 -15.79 0.42 11.28
CA ASP A 109 -15.47 1.81 10.95
C ASP A 109 -15.57 2.06 9.45
N PHE A 110 -15.01 1.16 8.65
CA PHE A 110 -15.09 1.29 7.20
C PHE A 110 -16.54 1.22 6.73
N SER A 111 -17.34 0.32 7.29
CA SER A 111 -18.75 0.20 6.92
C SER A 111 -19.50 1.47 7.29
N ASP A 112 -19.24 2.01 8.48
CA ASP A 112 -19.92 3.22 8.94
C ASP A 112 -19.56 4.44 8.07
N LYS A 113 -18.37 4.42 7.47
CA LYS A 113 -17.92 5.51 6.61
C LYS A 113 -18.26 5.27 5.14
N SER A 114 -19.06 4.26 4.88
CA SER A 114 -19.49 3.90 3.52
C SER A 114 -18.34 3.49 2.60
N VAL A 115 -17.28 2.92 3.16
CA VAL A 115 -16.24 2.30 2.35
C VAL A 115 -16.79 0.95 1.89
N THR A 116 -16.61 0.61 0.63
CA THR A 116 -17.04 -0.68 0.11
C THR A 116 -16.15 -1.76 0.72
N VAL A 117 -16.76 -2.69 1.46
CA VAL A 117 -16.04 -3.80 2.07
C VAL A 117 -16.66 -5.12 1.63
N GLY A 118 -15.83 -6.14 1.48
CA GLY A 118 -16.31 -7.49 1.19
C GLY A 118 -16.61 -8.22 2.48
N GLU A 119 -16.99 -9.49 2.37
CA GLU A 119 -17.27 -10.30 3.53
C GLU A 119 -15.99 -10.68 4.21
N ILE A 120 -16.06 -10.84 5.53
CA ILE A 120 -14.92 -11.34 6.29
C ILE A 120 -14.77 -12.83 6.01
N MET A 121 -13.58 -13.23 5.61
CA MET A 121 -13.30 -14.62 5.29
C MET A 121 -12.21 -15.15 6.20
N SER A 122 -12.33 -16.43 6.58
CA SER A 122 -11.33 -17.07 7.42
C SER A 122 -10.31 -17.77 6.53
N MET A 123 -9.06 -17.42 6.70
CA MET A 123 -7.94 -18.02 5.95
C MET A 123 -7.05 -18.72 6.96
N PRO A 124 -6.19 -19.64 6.53
CA PRO A 124 -5.31 -20.34 7.48
C PRO A 124 -4.45 -19.42 8.31
N THR A 125 -4.10 -18.25 7.76
CA THR A 125 -3.22 -17.32 8.45
C THR A 125 -3.97 -16.25 9.23
N GLY A 126 -5.29 -16.21 9.15
CA GLY A 126 -6.08 -15.22 9.88
C GLY A 126 -7.29 -14.78 9.08
N ARG A 127 -8.11 -13.93 9.66
CA ARG A 127 -9.29 -13.43 8.97
C ARG A 127 -8.89 -12.27 8.07
N VAL A 128 -9.58 -12.14 6.94
CA VAL A 128 -9.25 -11.12 5.95
C VAL A 128 -10.54 -10.54 5.37
N PHE A 129 -10.51 -9.28 5.00
CA PHE A 129 -11.57 -8.71 4.16
C PHE A 129 -10.93 -7.79 3.14
N ASN A 130 -11.62 -7.57 2.03
CA ASN A 130 -11.17 -6.64 1.00
C ASN A 130 -11.96 -5.35 1.10
N PHE A 131 -11.36 -4.26 0.70
CA PHE A 131 -12.07 -2.99 0.59
C PHE A 131 -11.66 -2.29 -0.70
N ALA A 132 -12.50 -1.40 -1.17
CA ALA A 132 -12.23 -0.63 -2.37
C ALA A 132 -11.95 0.82 -2.01
N ASP A 133 -11.00 1.42 -2.70
CA ASP A 133 -10.75 2.85 -2.52
C ASP A 133 -11.73 3.65 -3.39
N ASN A 134 -11.53 4.95 -3.46
CA ASN A 134 -12.41 5.87 -4.17
C ASN A 134 -12.44 5.65 -5.70
N GLU A 135 -11.46 4.92 -6.22
CA GLU A 135 -11.40 4.63 -7.66
C GLU A 135 -11.61 3.13 -7.93
N GLU A 136 -12.22 2.44 -6.96
CA GLU A 136 -12.52 1.02 -7.10
C GLU A 136 -11.28 0.15 -7.23
N ASN A 137 -10.17 0.55 -6.65
CA ASN A 137 -9.01 -0.31 -6.52
C ASN A 137 -9.19 -1.11 -5.23
N TYR A 138 -8.91 -2.41 -5.28
CA TYR A 138 -9.14 -3.26 -4.13
C TYR A 138 -7.88 -3.62 -3.38
N PHE A 139 -7.98 -3.61 -2.07
CA PHE A 139 -6.90 -3.93 -1.16
C PHE A 139 -7.44 -4.85 -0.08
N ALA A 140 -6.57 -5.53 0.62
CA ALA A 140 -6.97 -6.48 1.66
C ALA A 140 -6.47 -6.06 3.02
N VAL A 141 -7.21 -6.40 4.05
CA VAL A 141 -6.79 -6.24 5.44
C VAL A 141 -6.83 -7.61 6.11
N MET A 142 -5.75 -7.99 6.77
CA MET A 142 -5.69 -9.22 7.52
C MET A 142 -5.53 -8.92 9.00
N GLU A 143 -6.20 -9.72 9.82
CA GLU A 143 -6.10 -9.59 11.24
C GLU A 143 -4.72 -10.07 11.70
N LYS A 144 -4.00 -9.23 12.42
CA LYS A 144 -2.70 -9.59 12.96
C LYS A 144 -2.51 -8.86 14.26
N SER A 145 -1.97 -9.53 15.25
CA SER A 145 -1.68 -8.91 16.54
C SER A 145 -0.31 -8.23 16.58
#